data_fb1e1bcc1dc52c701b17b7e5beaa589f
#
_entry.id   fb1e1bcc1dc52c701b17b7e5beaa589f
#
_cell.length_a   1.000
_cell.length_b   1.000
_cell.length_c   1.000
_cell.angle_alpha   90.00
_cell.angle_beta   90.00
_cell.angle_gamma   90.00
#
_symmetry.space_group_name_H-M   'P 1'
#
loop_
_entity.id
_entity.type
_entity.pdbx_description
1 polymer ?
#
loop_
_entity_poly.entity_id
_entity_poly.type
_entity_poly.pdbx_seq_one_letter_code
_entity_poly.pdbx_strand_id
1 'polypeptide(L)'
;MMPDEGSFIPPVLNSPGDGRRPPRRDNELMVTAQTSHPVARGLGEVSPSRDDFRALAQERRVIPVVRRLLADADTPVGLYRKLAGDRPGTFLLESAENGQSWSRWSFVGVDSPSALTVRDGKPVWTGTPVAGLPTEGDPLEVLRETLATLHTEPLPGLPPLTGGLVGYVGYDAVRWIERLPELAERDIDIPELTMLLATDLAVLDHHEGTVTLIANAVNWDDSPERVDAAYDDAVRRLDVMAERLADSAPATNAVFERPAPEFTRKTAKEDFHAAVHKTVEAIKAGEAFQVVPSQRFEMSTDADALDVYRVLRTSNPSPYMYLLRLDGFDIVGSSPEALVTVRDGKATTHPIAGTRWRGADAEEDARLAKDLLADEKERAEHLMLVDLGRNDLGKVCRPGTVRVVDSFTIERYSHVMHIVSTITGELAEDATAFDAVLACFPAGTLSGAPKVRAMELIEELEPTRRALYGGIVGYLDFAGDADTAIAIRTALMRDGVAYVQAGAGVVADSDADYEDTESLNKARTVLSAVAAAGSMTPAKAADSGA
;
A
#
# COMPACT_ATOMS: atom_id res chain seq x y z
N MET A 1 -27.90 59.85 7.92
CA MET A 1 -28.97 59.74 6.92
C MET A 1 -29.07 58.28 6.56
N MET A 2 -30.00 57.59 7.21
CA MET A 2 -30.55 56.28 6.78
C MET A 2 -31.50 56.53 5.59
N PRO A 3 -31.91 55.52 4.78
CA PRO A 3 -32.78 54.43 5.17
C PRO A 3 -32.28 53.07 4.65
N ASP A 4 -32.50 51.91 5.28
CA ASP A 4 -33.67 51.16 5.79
C ASP A 4 -34.29 50.21 4.75
N GLU A 5 -34.37 48.93 5.15
CA GLU A 5 -35.33 47.88 4.86
C GLU A 5 -35.39 47.13 3.52
N GLY A 6 -35.54 45.80 3.65
CA GLY A 6 -36.11 44.94 2.64
C GLY A 6 -35.91 43.42 2.83
N SER A 7 -36.47 42.85 3.90
CA SER A 7 -36.69 41.40 4.01
C SER A 7 -37.77 40.94 3.00
N PHE A 8 -37.53 39.82 2.27
CA PHE A 8 -38.59 39.15 1.49
C PHE A 8 -38.60 37.67 1.80
N ILE A 9 -39.63 37.26 2.55
CA ILE A 9 -40.11 35.88 2.68
C ILE A 9 -41.33 35.75 1.79
N PRO A 10 -41.44 34.79 0.85
CA PRO A 10 -42.71 34.50 0.19
C PRO A 10 -43.51 33.42 0.93
N PRO A 11 -44.85 33.45 0.83
CA PRO A 11 -45.75 32.75 1.72
C PRO A 11 -46.10 31.33 1.28
N VAL A 12 -46.46 30.53 2.27
CA VAL A 12 -47.14 29.24 2.17
C VAL A 12 -48.56 29.42 1.66
N LEU A 13 -48.94 28.72 0.59
CA LEU A 13 -50.32 28.54 0.16
C LEU A 13 -50.74 27.08 0.36
N ASN A 14 -51.56 26.87 1.37
CA ASN A 14 -52.46 25.73 1.49
C ASN A 14 -53.71 25.97 0.64
N SER A 15 -54.15 24.97 -0.12
CA SER A 15 -55.57 24.76 -0.46
C SER A 15 -55.86 23.30 -0.83
N PRO A 16 -57.07 22.80 -0.60
CA PRO A 16 -57.36 21.39 -0.36
C PRO A 16 -58.08 20.71 -1.54
N GLY A 17 -57.89 19.38 -1.60
CA GLY A 17 -58.91 18.43 -1.98
C GLY A 17 -59.25 18.24 -3.47
N ASP A 18 -58.85 17.11 -4.03
CA ASP A 18 -59.83 16.27 -4.71
C ASP A 18 -59.38 14.81 -4.69
N GLY A 19 -60.20 13.98 -4.08
CA GLY A 19 -59.97 12.56 -3.94
C GLY A 19 -60.34 11.80 -5.21
N ARG A 20 -59.32 11.37 -5.95
CA ARG A 20 -59.47 10.27 -6.90
C ARG A 20 -58.25 9.36 -6.76
N ARG A 21 -58.46 8.15 -6.19
CA ARG A 21 -57.47 7.06 -6.24
C ARG A 21 -57.27 6.65 -7.70
N PRO A 22 -56.04 6.60 -8.19
CA PRO A 22 -55.75 5.90 -9.44
C PRO A 22 -55.90 4.37 -9.23
N PRO A 23 -56.22 3.61 -10.29
CA PRO A 23 -56.46 2.17 -10.22
C PRO A 23 -55.16 1.45 -9.80
N ARG A 24 -55.33 0.44 -8.95
CA ARG A 24 -54.26 -0.53 -8.65
C ARG A 24 -53.82 -1.15 -9.97
N ARG A 25 -52.62 -0.87 -10.40
CA ARG A 25 -51.89 -1.72 -11.33
C ARG A 25 -51.44 -2.92 -10.54
N ASP A 26 -51.92 -4.08 -10.97
CA ASP A 26 -51.41 -5.37 -10.54
C ASP A 26 -49.89 -5.36 -10.80
N ASN A 27 -49.10 -5.34 -9.71
CA ASN A 27 -47.69 -5.66 -9.77
C ASN A 27 -47.58 -7.16 -10.06
N GLU A 28 -47.60 -7.52 -11.33
CA GLU A 28 -46.91 -8.73 -11.75
C GLU A 28 -45.46 -8.53 -11.35
N LEU A 29 -45.07 -9.23 -10.30
CA LEU A 29 -43.69 -9.50 -9.95
C LEU A 29 -43.04 -10.13 -11.20
N MET A 30 -42.43 -9.28 -12.04
CA MET A 30 -41.35 -9.76 -12.89
C MET A 30 -40.28 -10.30 -11.94
N VAL A 31 -40.30 -11.57 -11.71
CA VAL A 31 -39.16 -12.33 -11.33
C VAL A 31 -38.19 -12.21 -12.50
N THR A 32 -37.43 -11.11 -12.54
CA THR A 32 -36.19 -11.07 -13.32
C THR A 32 -35.41 -12.26 -12.88
N ALA A 33 -35.24 -13.24 -13.77
CA ALA A 33 -34.28 -14.30 -13.59
C ALA A 33 -32.98 -13.61 -13.14
N GLN A 34 -32.64 -13.75 -11.86
CA GLN A 34 -31.30 -13.46 -11.38
C GLN A 34 -30.41 -14.40 -12.20
N THR A 35 -29.73 -13.86 -13.20
CA THR A 35 -28.58 -14.49 -13.78
C THR A 35 -27.65 -14.73 -12.59
N SER A 36 -27.64 -15.96 -12.09
CA SER A 36 -26.76 -16.38 -11.01
C SER A 36 -25.35 -16.14 -11.52
N HIS A 37 -24.71 -15.08 -11.01
CA HIS A 37 -23.31 -14.85 -11.26
C HIS A 37 -22.56 -16.11 -10.82
N PRO A 38 -21.64 -16.66 -11.63
CA PRO A 38 -21.03 -17.96 -11.38
C PRO A 38 -20.27 -18.07 -10.04
N VAL A 39 -20.03 -16.94 -9.36
CA VAL A 39 -19.23 -16.88 -8.13
C VAL A 39 -20.07 -16.64 -6.84
N ALA A 40 -21.36 -16.38 -6.91
CA ALA A 40 -22.23 -16.15 -5.75
C ALA A 40 -22.78 -17.47 -5.19
N ARG A 41 -21.91 -18.32 -4.58
CA ARG A 41 -22.31 -19.55 -3.91
C ARG A 41 -22.35 -19.39 -2.39
N GLY A 42 -23.01 -20.31 -1.71
CA GLY A 42 -23.12 -20.34 -0.25
C GLY A 42 -21.77 -20.54 0.46
N LEU A 43 -21.78 -20.34 1.79
CA LEU A 43 -20.61 -20.62 2.61
C LEU A 43 -20.19 -22.11 2.49
N GLY A 44 -18.89 -22.36 2.39
CA GLY A 44 -18.28 -23.67 2.29
C GLY A 44 -18.21 -24.25 0.88
N GLU A 45 -18.98 -23.72 -0.08
CA GLU A 45 -18.99 -24.22 -1.45
C GLU A 45 -17.80 -23.67 -2.26
N VAL A 46 -17.29 -24.52 -3.18
CA VAL A 46 -16.27 -24.11 -4.16
C VAL A 46 -16.94 -23.40 -5.34
N SER A 47 -16.41 -22.28 -5.74
CA SER A 47 -16.89 -21.47 -6.86
C SER A 47 -15.71 -21.00 -7.71
N PRO A 48 -15.81 -20.98 -9.06
CA PRO A 48 -16.92 -21.48 -9.87
C PRO A 48 -17.08 -23.02 -9.78
N SER A 49 -18.21 -23.56 -10.29
CA SER A 49 -18.32 -25.00 -10.51
C SER A 49 -17.38 -25.44 -11.64
N ARG A 50 -17.11 -26.75 -11.72
CA ARG A 50 -16.24 -27.27 -12.80
C ARG A 50 -16.75 -26.89 -14.20
N ASP A 51 -18.06 -26.93 -14.41
CA ASP A 51 -18.65 -26.63 -15.73
C ASP A 51 -18.59 -25.12 -16.03
N ASP A 52 -18.83 -24.26 -15.01
CA ASP A 52 -18.66 -22.82 -15.15
C ASP A 52 -17.17 -22.47 -15.37
N PHE A 53 -16.26 -23.18 -14.67
CA PHE A 53 -14.82 -23.01 -14.84
C PHE A 53 -14.37 -23.34 -16.26
N ARG A 54 -14.85 -24.44 -16.85
CA ARG A 54 -14.56 -24.81 -18.25
C ARG A 54 -15.06 -23.76 -19.23
N ALA A 55 -16.22 -23.16 -18.95
CA ALA A 55 -16.73 -22.06 -19.77
C ALA A 55 -15.84 -20.81 -19.67
N LEU A 56 -15.42 -20.43 -18.46
CA LEU A 56 -14.50 -19.31 -18.25
C LEU A 56 -13.13 -19.55 -18.89
N ALA A 57 -12.64 -20.79 -18.88
CA ALA A 57 -11.33 -21.16 -19.41
C ALA A 57 -11.24 -21.05 -20.95
N GLN A 58 -12.35 -20.82 -21.65
CA GLN A 58 -12.34 -20.55 -23.10
C GLN A 58 -11.76 -19.18 -23.44
N GLU A 59 -11.83 -18.22 -22.50
CA GLU A 59 -11.42 -16.83 -22.69
C GLU A 59 -10.38 -16.36 -21.65
N ARG A 60 -10.12 -17.19 -20.62
CA ARG A 60 -9.30 -16.79 -19.47
C ARG A 60 -8.18 -17.78 -19.21
N ARG A 61 -6.98 -17.25 -19.06
CA ARG A 61 -5.80 -18.03 -18.65
C ARG A 61 -5.68 -18.18 -17.14
N VAL A 62 -6.13 -17.17 -16.39
CA VAL A 62 -6.15 -17.15 -14.92
C VAL A 62 -7.59 -17.08 -14.45
N ILE A 63 -7.99 -18.01 -13.60
CA ILE A 63 -9.34 -18.06 -13.04
C ILE A 63 -9.24 -18.27 -11.53
N PRO A 64 -9.71 -17.32 -10.70
CA PRO A 64 -9.77 -17.50 -9.26
C PRO A 64 -10.83 -18.56 -8.91
N VAL A 65 -10.42 -19.63 -8.23
CA VAL A 65 -11.29 -20.61 -7.60
C VAL A 65 -11.35 -20.29 -6.12
N VAL A 66 -12.55 -20.15 -5.57
CA VAL A 66 -12.73 -19.59 -4.23
C VAL A 66 -13.60 -20.46 -3.35
N ARG A 67 -13.38 -20.37 -2.04
CA ARG A 67 -14.25 -20.92 -1.00
C ARG A 67 -14.41 -19.88 0.10
N ARG A 68 -15.64 -19.53 0.42
CA ARG A 68 -15.97 -18.56 1.47
C ARG A 68 -16.38 -19.27 2.75
N LEU A 69 -15.79 -18.88 3.88
CA LEU A 69 -16.03 -19.49 5.20
C LEU A 69 -16.40 -18.39 6.21
N LEU A 70 -17.19 -18.74 7.23
CA LEU A 70 -17.39 -17.89 8.38
C LEU A 70 -16.09 -17.80 9.19
N ALA A 71 -15.66 -16.61 9.57
CA ALA A 71 -14.39 -16.33 10.25
C ALA A 71 -14.53 -15.20 11.28
N ASP A 72 -15.66 -15.13 11.96
CA ASP A 72 -16.00 -14.10 12.94
C ASP A 72 -15.15 -14.12 14.22
N ALA A 73 -14.42 -15.23 14.45
CA ALA A 73 -13.47 -15.39 15.55
C ALA A 73 -12.01 -15.20 15.14
N ASP A 74 -11.72 -15.01 13.86
CA ASP A 74 -10.36 -14.88 13.35
C ASP A 74 -9.94 -13.41 13.18
N THR A 75 -8.64 -13.17 13.31
CA THR A 75 -8.01 -11.86 13.03
C THR A 75 -7.03 -12.02 11.87
N PRO A 76 -6.65 -10.94 11.14
CA PRO A 76 -5.66 -11.03 10.07
C PRO A 76 -4.34 -11.65 10.52
N VAL A 77 -3.83 -11.29 11.70
CA VAL A 77 -2.62 -11.87 12.31
C VAL A 77 -2.83 -13.35 12.63
N GLY A 78 -4.01 -13.73 13.12
CA GLY A 78 -4.37 -15.12 13.39
C GLY A 78 -4.40 -15.96 12.11
N LEU A 79 -5.04 -15.44 11.05
CA LEU A 79 -5.07 -16.07 9.73
C LEU A 79 -3.66 -16.22 9.15
N TYR A 80 -2.84 -15.15 9.22
CA TYR A 80 -1.45 -15.18 8.75
C TYR A 80 -0.66 -16.29 9.44
N ARG A 81 -0.75 -16.43 10.76
CA ARG A 81 -0.05 -17.47 11.51
C ARG A 81 -0.49 -18.88 11.14
N LYS A 82 -1.79 -19.11 10.94
CA LYS A 82 -2.34 -20.41 10.53
C LYS A 82 -1.95 -20.79 9.10
N LEU A 83 -2.02 -19.82 8.18
CA LEU A 83 -1.90 -20.08 6.75
C LEU A 83 -0.49 -19.91 6.21
N ALA A 84 0.22 -18.87 6.65
CA ALA A 84 1.53 -18.47 6.16
C ALA A 84 2.67 -18.89 7.11
N GLY A 85 2.51 -18.66 8.41
CA GLY A 85 3.58 -18.94 9.40
C GLY A 85 4.83 -18.09 9.13
N ASP A 86 6.00 -18.72 9.23
CA ASP A 86 7.30 -18.06 9.06
C ASP A 86 7.91 -18.29 7.66
N ARG A 87 7.09 -18.73 6.71
CA ARG A 87 7.58 -19.10 5.38
C ARG A 87 7.89 -17.85 4.53
N PRO A 88 9.00 -17.85 3.77
CA PRO A 88 9.21 -16.87 2.72
C PRO A 88 8.15 -17.03 1.60
N GLY A 89 7.95 -15.99 0.82
CA GLY A 89 6.91 -15.97 -0.23
C GLY A 89 5.51 -15.70 0.32
N THR A 90 5.39 -15.12 1.51
CA THR A 90 4.12 -14.80 2.17
C THR A 90 4.03 -13.32 2.51
N PHE A 91 2.80 -12.83 2.67
CA PHE A 91 2.57 -11.44 3.02
C PHE A 91 1.29 -11.23 3.82
N LEU A 92 1.23 -10.11 4.52
CA LEU A 92 0.03 -9.57 5.16
C LEU A 92 -0.11 -8.11 4.77
N LEU A 93 -1.26 -7.73 4.19
CA LEU A 93 -1.60 -6.36 3.86
C LEU A 93 -2.89 -5.98 4.58
N GLU A 94 -2.86 -4.87 5.31
CA GLU A 94 -4.02 -4.29 6.00
C GLU A 94 -4.08 -2.78 5.76
N SER A 95 -5.24 -2.18 5.96
CA SER A 95 -5.41 -0.73 5.93
C SER A 95 -6.17 -0.27 7.17
N ALA A 96 -5.67 0.75 7.83
CA ALA A 96 -6.34 1.46 8.90
C ALA A 96 -6.72 2.86 8.45
N GLU A 97 -7.99 3.06 8.10
CA GLU A 97 -8.49 4.36 7.66
C GLU A 97 -8.30 5.41 8.76
N ASN A 98 -7.59 6.49 8.43
CA ASN A 98 -7.29 7.58 9.34
C ASN A 98 -6.68 7.14 10.69
N GLY A 99 -6.07 5.95 10.74
CA GLY A 99 -5.51 5.38 11.98
C GLY A 99 -6.53 5.08 13.08
N GLN A 100 -7.82 5.01 12.76
CA GLN A 100 -8.92 4.86 13.73
C GLN A 100 -9.76 3.61 13.53
N SER A 101 -10.01 3.21 12.30
CA SER A 101 -10.77 2.01 11.96
C SER A 101 -10.07 1.22 10.87
N TRP A 102 -10.19 -0.10 10.92
CA TRP A 102 -9.70 -0.97 9.86
C TRP A 102 -10.63 -0.87 8.66
N SER A 103 -10.04 -0.88 7.45
CA SER A 103 -10.79 -0.96 6.20
C SER A 103 -11.50 -2.31 6.11
N ARG A 104 -12.39 -2.46 5.11
CA ARG A 104 -13.18 -3.67 4.94
C ARG A 104 -12.32 -4.93 4.75
N TRP A 105 -11.17 -4.84 4.09
CA TRP A 105 -10.41 -6.00 3.64
C TRP A 105 -9.02 -6.08 4.28
N SER A 106 -8.63 -7.30 4.65
CA SER A 106 -7.23 -7.66 4.94
C SER A 106 -6.83 -8.86 4.08
N PHE A 107 -5.62 -8.81 3.53
CA PHE A 107 -5.11 -9.80 2.58
C PHE A 107 -3.94 -10.57 3.17
N VAL A 108 -4.03 -11.89 3.16
CA VAL A 108 -2.96 -12.80 3.54
C VAL A 108 -2.50 -13.56 2.30
N GLY A 109 -1.27 -13.38 1.89
CA GLY A 109 -0.60 -14.24 0.91
C GLY A 109 -0.15 -15.53 1.58
N VAL A 110 -0.77 -16.62 1.16
CA VAL A 110 -0.60 -17.92 1.83
C VAL A 110 0.62 -18.66 1.30
N ASP A 111 0.79 -18.62 -0.01
CA ASP A 111 1.90 -19.25 -0.70
C ASP A 111 2.11 -18.54 -2.05
N SER A 112 3.35 -18.15 -2.31
CA SER A 112 3.75 -17.63 -3.62
C SER A 112 4.88 -18.54 -4.12
N PRO A 113 4.54 -19.51 -4.96
CA PRO A 113 5.50 -20.54 -5.38
C PRO A 113 6.66 -19.97 -6.21
N SER A 114 6.49 -18.75 -6.72
CA SER A 114 7.46 -18.07 -7.56
C SER A 114 7.51 -16.59 -7.24
N ALA A 115 8.69 -15.99 -7.43
CA ALA A 115 8.87 -14.56 -7.36
C ALA A 115 9.75 -14.06 -8.51
N LEU A 116 9.37 -12.93 -9.10
CA LEU A 116 10.23 -12.19 -10.01
C LEU A 116 11.13 -11.29 -9.18
N THR A 117 12.43 -11.43 -9.35
CA THR A 117 13.45 -10.61 -8.68
C THR A 117 14.52 -10.16 -9.66
N VAL A 118 15.51 -9.38 -9.21
CA VAL A 118 16.62 -8.91 -10.02
C VAL A 118 17.93 -9.36 -9.38
N ARG A 119 18.82 -9.94 -10.19
CA ARG A 119 20.20 -10.28 -9.83
C ARG A 119 21.14 -9.76 -10.89
N ASP A 120 22.16 -9.02 -10.50
CA ASP A 120 23.13 -8.41 -11.42
C ASP A 120 22.46 -7.63 -12.57
N GLY A 121 21.40 -6.86 -12.24
CA GLY A 121 20.63 -6.07 -13.19
C GLY A 121 19.75 -6.87 -14.16
N LYS A 122 19.60 -8.19 -13.96
CA LYS A 122 18.79 -9.08 -14.81
C LYS A 122 17.59 -9.64 -14.08
N PRO A 123 16.42 -9.75 -14.73
CA PRO A 123 15.27 -10.40 -14.16
C PRO A 123 15.54 -11.89 -13.93
N VAL A 124 15.11 -12.39 -12.78
CA VAL A 124 15.24 -13.80 -12.41
C VAL A 124 13.96 -14.26 -11.74
N TRP A 125 13.38 -15.36 -12.22
CA TRP A 125 12.34 -16.05 -11.48
C TRP A 125 12.96 -17.01 -10.45
N THR A 126 12.58 -16.86 -9.19
CA THR A 126 12.96 -17.78 -8.12
C THR A 126 11.77 -18.67 -7.76
N GLY A 127 12.06 -19.83 -7.12
CA GLY A 127 11.03 -20.79 -6.74
C GLY A 127 10.66 -21.75 -7.88
N THR A 128 9.37 -22.06 -7.99
CA THR A 128 8.87 -22.98 -9.02
C THR A 128 8.91 -22.32 -10.40
N PRO A 129 9.49 -22.98 -11.43
CA PRO A 129 9.53 -22.40 -12.76
C PRO A 129 8.13 -22.10 -13.30
N VAL A 130 7.96 -20.91 -13.87
CA VAL A 130 6.71 -20.47 -14.50
C VAL A 130 6.81 -20.58 -16.00
N ALA A 131 6.19 -21.61 -16.58
CA ALA A 131 6.19 -21.79 -18.02
C ALA A 131 5.41 -20.68 -18.73
N GLY A 132 5.92 -20.22 -19.87
CA GLY A 132 5.25 -19.24 -20.72
C GLY A 132 5.27 -17.79 -20.20
N LEU A 133 6.01 -17.51 -19.14
CA LEU A 133 6.30 -16.13 -18.72
C LEU A 133 7.68 -15.67 -19.21
N PRO A 134 7.89 -14.38 -19.43
CA PRO A 134 9.16 -13.83 -19.86
C PRO A 134 10.23 -14.04 -18.78
N THR A 135 11.45 -14.39 -19.20
CA THR A 135 12.57 -14.70 -18.28
C THR A 135 13.82 -13.87 -18.57
N GLU A 136 13.86 -13.15 -19.69
CA GLU A 136 15.00 -12.38 -20.16
C GLU A 136 14.55 -11.00 -20.65
N GLY A 137 15.41 -10.01 -20.55
CA GLY A 137 15.15 -8.64 -21.00
C GLY A 137 15.37 -7.61 -19.92
N ASP A 138 14.77 -6.44 -20.10
CA ASP A 138 14.72 -5.41 -19.07
C ASP A 138 13.77 -5.81 -17.93
N PRO A 139 14.14 -5.64 -16.65
CA PRO A 139 13.30 -6.07 -15.53
C PRO A 139 11.88 -5.46 -15.51
N LEU A 140 11.74 -4.20 -15.92
CA LEU A 140 10.42 -3.54 -15.98
C LEU A 140 9.58 -4.08 -17.14
N GLU A 141 10.20 -4.39 -18.29
CA GLU A 141 9.49 -5.00 -19.40
C GLU A 141 9.07 -6.44 -19.09
N VAL A 142 9.91 -7.23 -18.42
CA VAL A 142 9.53 -8.58 -17.96
C VAL A 142 8.35 -8.51 -16.98
N LEU A 143 8.34 -7.52 -16.09
CA LEU A 143 7.20 -7.29 -15.18
C LEU A 143 5.93 -6.92 -15.96
N ARG A 144 6.02 -6.01 -16.94
CA ARG A 144 4.94 -5.58 -17.83
C ARG A 144 4.34 -6.74 -18.62
N GLU A 145 5.20 -7.51 -19.29
CA GLU A 145 4.78 -8.67 -20.09
C GLU A 145 4.16 -9.77 -19.24
N THR A 146 4.66 -9.96 -18.01
CA THR A 146 4.07 -10.90 -17.04
C THR A 146 2.65 -10.50 -16.69
N LEU A 147 2.42 -9.23 -16.36
CA LEU A 147 1.08 -8.72 -16.05
C LEU A 147 0.14 -8.85 -17.26
N ALA A 148 0.62 -8.50 -18.46
CA ALA A 148 -0.17 -8.66 -19.68
C ALA A 148 -0.52 -10.12 -19.97
N THR A 149 0.43 -11.04 -19.77
CA THR A 149 0.24 -12.48 -20.01
C THR A 149 -0.75 -13.12 -19.04
N LEU A 150 -0.78 -12.66 -17.79
CA LEU A 150 -1.65 -13.18 -16.73
C LEU A 150 -2.91 -12.34 -16.53
N HIS A 151 -3.15 -11.34 -17.38
CA HIS A 151 -4.34 -10.49 -17.27
C HIS A 151 -5.63 -11.32 -17.36
N THR A 152 -6.59 -10.99 -16.49
CA THR A 152 -7.92 -11.59 -16.47
C THR A 152 -8.95 -10.57 -15.98
N GLU A 153 -10.09 -10.50 -16.65
CA GLU A 153 -11.19 -9.65 -16.21
C GLU A 153 -11.66 -10.02 -14.79
N PRO A 154 -12.01 -9.04 -13.94
CA PRO A 154 -12.49 -9.33 -12.59
C PRO A 154 -13.78 -10.15 -12.61
N LEU A 155 -13.94 -11.07 -11.67
CA LEU A 155 -15.18 -11.80 -11.46
C LEU A 155 -16.06 -11.05 -10.43
N PRO A 156 -17.34 -10.81 -10.73
CA PRO A 156 -18.23 -10.08 -9.83
C PRO A 156 -18.37 -10.77 -8.46
N GLY A 157 -18.40 -9.95 -7.39
CA GLY A 157 -18.61 -10.42 -6.02
C GLY A 157 -17.35 -10.93 -5.32
N LEU A 158 -16.19 -10.88 -5.95
CA LEU A 158 -14.91 -11.16 -5.33
C LEU A 158 -14.31 -9.90 -4.66
N PRO A 159 -13.38 -10.08 -3.70
CA PRO A 159 -12.64 -8.98 -3.12
C PRO A 159 -11.75 -8.28 -4.16
N PRO A 160 -11.27 -7.04 -3.88
CA PRO A 160 -10.54 -6.23 -4.86
C PRO A 160 -9.19 -6.81 -5.29
N LEU A 161 -8.55 -7.64 -4.48
CA LEU A 161 -7.34 -8.38 -4.84
C LEU A 161 -7.66 -9.88 -4.78
N THR A 162 -7.64 -10.54 -5.94
CA THR A 162 -7.81 -11.99 -6.05
C THR A 162 -6.53 -12.72 -6.44
N GLY A 163 -5.50 -12.01 -6.86
CA GLY A 163 -4.19 -12.51 -7.26
C GLY A 163 -3.46 -11.48 -8.07
N GLY A 164 -2.17 -11.64 -8.24
CA GLY A 164 -1.33 -10.67 -8.92
C GLY A 164 0.12 -10.79 -8.52
N LEU A 165 0.86 -9.72 -8.73
CA LEU A 165 2.22 -9.53 -8.28
C LEU A 165 2.23 -8.65 -7.04
N VAL A 166 2.67 -9.17 -5.91
CA VAL A 166 2.72 -8.49 -4.61
C VAL A 166 4.16 -8.39 -4.14
N GLY A 167 4.63 -7.21 -3.80
CA GLY A 167 6.02 -7.07 -3.40
C GLY A 167 6.48 -5.63 -3.25
N TYR A 168 7.73 -5.39 -3.63
CA TYR A 168 8.31 -4.06 -3.60
C TYR A 168 9.14 -3.75 -4.84
N VAL A 169 9.26 -2.47 -5.15
CA VAL A 169 10.25 -1.89 -6.05
C VAL A 169 11.05 -0.89 -5.22
N GLY A 170 12.34 -1.13 -5.04
CA GLY A 170 13.22 -0.26 -4.29
C GLY A 170 13.48 1.06 -5.01
N TYR A 171 13.90 2.09 -4.26
CA TYR A 171 14.18 3.42 -4.83
C TYR A 171 15.20 3.35 -5.97
N ASP A 172 16.22 2.50 -5.84
CA ASP A 172 17.31 2.40 -6.82
C ASP A 172 16.88 1.86 -8.19
N ALA A 173 15.69 1.27 -8.29
CA ALA A 173 15.07 0.92 -9.59
C ALA A 173 14.81 2.16 -10.48
N VAL A 174 14.80 3.36 -9.92
CA VAL A 174 14.72 4.61 -10.70
C VAL A 174 15.84 4.71 -11.74
N ARG A 175 16.98 4.05 -11.53
CA ARG A 175 18.11 4.02 -12.47
C ARG A 175 17.82 3.28 -13.78
N TRP A 176 16.72 2.51 -13.81
CA TRP A 176 16.21 1.91 -15.06
C TRP A 176 15.35 2.89 -15.87
N ILE A 177 14.89 3.98 -15.23
CA ILE A 177 14.01 4.99 -15.83
C ILE A 177 14.77 6.27 -16.14
N GLU A 178 15.64 6.71 -15.21
CA GLU A 178 16.35 7.97 -15.26
C GLU A 178 17.87 7.77 -15.17
N ARG A 179 18.63 8.64 -15.81
CA ARG A 179 20.10 8.63 -15.72
C ARG A 179 20.55 9.43 -14.51
N LEU A 180 20.97 8.75 -13.46
CA LEU A 180 21.51 9.37 -12.26
C LEU A 180 23.00 9.09 -12.12
N PRO A 181 23.78 9.96 -11.45
CA PRO A 181 25.15 9.67 -11.05
C PRO A 181 25.22 8.39 -10.20
N GLU A 182 26.38 7.74 -10.14
CA GLU A 182 26.63 6.57 -9.30
C GLU A 182 27.70 6.92 -8.25
N LEU A 183 27.30 7.70 -7.25
CA LEU A 183 28.19 8.22 -6.21
C LEU A 183 27.99 7.51 -4.87
N ALA A 184 26.75 7.17 -4.54
CA ALA A 184 26.37 6.52 -3.30
C ALA A 184 26.74 5.02 -3.30
N GLU A 185 27.32 4.54 -2.18
CA GLU A 185 27.73 3.14 -2.01
C GLU A 185 26.50 2.22 -1.88
N ARG A 186 26.51 1.06 -2.56
CA ARG A 186 25.55 -0.02 -2.34
C ARG A 186 26.05 -0.90 -1.20
N ASP A 187 25.57 -0.70 0.00
CA ASP A 187 25.99 -1.39 1.20
C ASP A 187 24.94 -2.36 1.77
N ILE A 188 23.70 -2.30 1.31
CA ILE A 188 22.65 -3.29 1.59
C ILE A 188 22.43 -4.12 0.33
N ASP A 189 22.73 -5.42 0.42
CA ASP A 189 22.59 -6.34 -0.70
C ASP A 189 21.20 -6.98 -0.73
N ILE A 190 20.22 -6.20 -1.21
CA ILE A 190 18.88 -6.69 -1.59
C ILE A 190 18.62 -6.39 -3.07
N PRO A 191 17.75 -7.17 -3.73
CA PRO A 191 17.32 -6.87 -5.09
C PRO A 191 16.64 -5.49 -5.18
N GLU A 192 16.78 -4.82 -6.30
CA GLU A 192 16.03 -3.58 -6.57
C GLU A 192 14.52 -3.81 -6.73
N LEU A 193 14.12 -5.04 -6.99
CA LEU A 193 12.73 -5.47 -7.16
C LEU A 193 12.57 -6.91 -6.68
N THR A 194 11.49 -7.18 -5.93
CA THR A 194 10.99 -8.53 -5.70
C THR A 194 9.46 -8.50 -5.68
N MET A 195 8.85 -9.22 -6.62
CA MET A 195 7.40 -9.35 -6.77
C MET A 195 7.01 -10.81 -6.68
N LEU A 196 6.30 -11.15 -5.61
CA LEU A 196 5.73 -12.48 -5.37
C LEU A 196 4.57 -12.72 -6.34
N LEU A 197 4.56 -13.86 -7.02
CA LEU A 197 3.43 -14.29 -7.82
C LEU A 197 2.36 -14.88 -6.89
N ALA A 198 1.45 -14.02 -6.44
CA ALA A 198 0.43 -14.34 -5.45
C ALA A 198 -0.73 -15.13 -6.09
N THR A 199 -0.65 -16.45 -6.03
CA THR A 199 -1.70 -17.34 -6.54
C THR A 199 -2.65 -17.81 -5.46
N ASP A 200 -2.20 -17.88 -4.19
CA ASP A 200 -2.97 -18.38 -3.05
C ASP A 200 -3.12 -17.29 -1.99
N LEU A 201 -4.37 -16.87 -1.75
CA LEU A 201 -4.70 -15.80 -0.83
C LEU A 201 -5.82 -16.23 0.13
N ALA A 202 -5.83 -15.61 1.31
CA ALA A 202 -6.98 -15.57 2.19
C ALA A 202 -7.35 -14.11 2.45
N VAL A 203 -8.58 -13.75 2.13
CA VAL A 203 -9.08 -12.36 2.25
C VAL A 203 -10.14 -12.30 3.33
N LEU A 204 -9.85 -11.58 4.41
CA LEU A 204 -10.79 -11.35 5.50
C LEU A 204 -11.68 -10.16 5.18
N ASP A 205 -12.98 -10.36 5.22
CA ASP A 205 -14.00 -9.32 5.16
C ASP A 205 -14.45 -8.94 6.57
N HIS A 206 -13.98 -7.80 7.06
CA HIS A 206 -14.31 -7.32 8.41
C HIS A 206 -15.78 -6.93 8.59
N HIS A 207 -16.49 -6.58 7.50
CA HIS A 207 -17.91 -6.24 7.56
C HIS A 207 -18.80 -7.48 7.69
N GLU A 208 -18.44 -8.55 6.99
CA GLU A 208 -19.25 -9.76 6.94
C GLU A 208 -18.76 -10.85 7.91
N GLY A 209 -17.58 -10.67 8.53
CA GLY A 209 -16.97 -11.65 9.40
C GLY A 209 -16.66 -12.97 8.66
N THR A 210 -16.24 -12.87 7.39
CA THR A 210 -15.96 -14.02 6.55
C THR A 210 -14.54 -13.98 6.02
N VAL A 211 -13.97 -15.16 5.75
CA VAL A 211 -12.74 -15.31 4.97
C VAL A 211 -13.04 -15.92 3.62
N THR A 212 -12.51 -15.33 2.56
CA THR A 212 -12.52 -15.91 1.23
C THR A 212 -11.14 -16.50 0.95
N LEU A 213 -11.06 -17.81 0.85
CA LEU A 213 -9.89 -18.54 0.37
C LEU A 213 -9.90 -18.48 -1.15
N ILE A 214 -8.77 -18.13 -1.75
CA ILE A 214 -8.62 -17.98 -3.20
C ILE A 214 -7.42 -18.81 -3.64
N ALA A 215 -7.63 -19.68 -4.62
CA ALA A 215 -6.57 -20.38 -5.33
C ALA A 215 -6.72 -20.08 -6.82
N ASN A 216 -5.80 -19.31 -7.38
CA ASN A 216 -5.83 -19.01 -8.81
C ASN A 216 -5.41 -20.24 -9.60
N ALA A 217 -6.32 -20.74 -10.43
CA ALA A 217 -6.01 -21.74 -11.43
C ALA A 217 -5.37 -21.05 -12.63
N VAL A 218 -4.10 -21.34 -12.89
CA VAL A 218 -3.36 -20.76 -14.00
C VAL A 218 -3.12 -21.81 -15.06
N ASN A 219 -3.61 -21.60 -16.27
CA ASN A 219 -3.29 -22.43 -17.42
C ASN A 219 -1.98 -21.95 -18.05
N TRP A 220 -0.86 -22.49 -17.56
CA TRP A 220 0.49 -22.01 -17.89
C TRP A 220 0.86 -22.11 -19.36
N ASP A 221 0.38 -23.13 -20.05
CA ASP A 221 0.65 -23.38 -21.46
C ASP A 221 -0.51 -23.02 -22.40
N ASP A 222 -1.56 -22.43 -21.82
CA ASP A 222 -2.77 -22.02 -22.54
C ASP A 222 -3.40 -23.15 -23.38
N SER A 223 -3.31 -24.40 -22.89
CA SER A 223 -3.80 -25.58 -23.57
C SER A 223 -5.14 -26.06 -23.03
N PRO A 224 -6.08 -26.51 -23.88
CA PRO A 224 -7.38 -27.05 -23.44
C PRO A 224 -7.25 -28.33 -22.58
N GLU A 225 -6.19 -29.10 -22.79
CA GLU A 225 -5.92 -30.35 -22.09
C GLU A 225 -5.65 -30.18 -20.60
N ARG A 226 -5.18 -28.99 -20.19
CA ARG A 226 -4.82 -28.68 -18.78
C ARG A 226 -5.92 -28.04 -17.96
N VAL A 227 -7.03 -27.66 -18.57
CA VAL A 227 -8.13 -26.92 -17.90
C VAL A 227 -8.63 -27.66 -16.66
N ASP A 228 -8.97 -28.94 -16.79
CA ASP A 228 -9.48 -29.74 -15.66
C ASP A 228 -8.41 -29.96 -14.57
N ALA A 229 -7.16 -30.19 -14.97
CA ALA A 229 -6.06 -30.38 -14.03
C ALA A 229 -5.77 -29.09 -13.24
N ALA A 230 -5.86 -27.91 -13.85
CA ALA A 230 -5.71 -26.61 -13.19
C ALA A 230 -6.84 -26.36 -12.16
N TYR A 231 -8.08 -26.74 -12.50
CA TYR A 231 -9.20 -26.69 -11.57
C TYR A 231 -9.00 -27.61 -10.36
N ASP A 232 -8.65 -28.88 -10.61
CA ASP A 232 -8.42 -29.85 -9.54
C ASP A 232 -7.27 -29.47 -8.62
N ASP A 233 -6.21 -28.88 -9.17
CA ASP A 233 -5.11 -28.33 -8.39
C ASP A 233 -5.57 -27.17 -7.51
N ALA A 234 -6.33 -26.22 -8.05
CA ALA A 234 -6.86 -25.09 -7.29
C ALA A 234 -7.79 -25.55 -6.16
N VAL A 235 -8.69 -26.51 -6.42
CA VAL A 235 -9.57 -27.08 -5.39
C VAL A 235 -8.76 -27.75 -4.28
N ARG A 236 -7.74 -28.54 -4.63
CA ARG A 236 -6.84 -29.18 -3.67
C ARG A 236 -6.11 -28.13 -2.78
N ARG A 237 -5.65 -27.01 -3.36
CA ARG A 237 -5.02 -25.92 -2.59
C ARG A 237 -6.01 -25.23 -1.65
N LEU A 238 -7.27 -25.05 -2.07
CA LEU A 238 -8.34 -24.57 -1.18
C LEU A 238 -8.60 -25.52 -0.01
N ASP A 239 -8.59 -26.83 -0.26
CA ASP A 239 -8.76 -27.84 0.80
C ASP A 239 -7.62 -27.76 1.82
N VAL A 240 -6.36 -27.66 1.37
CA VAL A 240 -5.19 -27.47 2.24
C VAL A 240 -5.30 -26.20 3.07
N MET A 241 -5.72 -25.08 2.46
CA MET A 241 -5.93 -23.84 3.21
C MET A 241 -7.04 -23.96 4.25
N ALA A 242 -8.15 -24.60 3.91
CA ALA A 242 -9.26 -24.83 4.84
C ALA A 242 -8.86 -25.75 6.00
N GLU A 243 -8.08 -26.80 5.75
CA GLU A 243 -7.52 -27.69 6.78
C GLU A 243 -6.61 -26.91 7.74
N ARG A 244 -5.68 -26.09 7.23
CA ARG A 244 -4.81 -25.23 8.04
C ARG A 244 -5.58 -24.22 8.90
N LEU A 245 -6.70 -23.70 8.41
CA LEU A 245 -7.57 -22.83 9.20
C LEU A 245 -8.25 -23.55 10.36
N ALA A 246 -8.57 -24.83 10.19
CA ALA A 246 -9.16 -25.65 11.22
C ALA A 246 -8.16 -26.06 12.33
N ASP A 247 -6.86 -25.98 12.04
CA ASP A 247 -5.82 -26.28 13.03
C ASP A 247 -5.80 -25.24 14.16
N SER A 248 -5.50 -25.71 15.37
CA SER A 248 -5.31 -24.82 16.51
C SER A 248 -4.00 -24.05 16.37
N ALA A 249 -4.08 -22.73 16.30
CA ALA A 249 -2.88 -21.89 16.39
C ALA A 249 -2.36 -21.85 17.85
N PRO A 250 -1.04 -21.78 18.07
CA PRO A 250 -0.49 -21.51 19.40
C PRO A 250 -1.06 -20.22 19.98
N ALA A 251 -1.27 -20.18 21.30
CA ALA A 251 -1.66 -18.95 22.00
C ALA A 251 -0.64 -17.83 21.70
N THR A 252 -1.16 -16.69 21.23
CA THR A 252 -0.33 -15.59 20.75
C THR A 252 -0.46 -14.34 21.60
N ASN A 253 -1.20 -14.44 22.73
CA ASN A 253 -1.29 -13.37 23.70
C ASN A 253 0.10 -13.09 24.27
N ALA A 254 0.54 -11.85 24.16
CA ALA A 254 1.86 -11.44 24.57
C ALA A 254 1.81 -10.10 25.30
N VAL A 255 2.82 -9.86 26.11
CA VAL A 255 3.11 -8.56 26.70
C VAL A 255 4.47 -8.10 26.20
N PHE A 256 4.69 -6.80 26.15
CA PHE A 256 5.97 -6.22 25.77
C PHE A 256 6.23 -4.95 26.59
N GLU A 257 7.49 -4.66 26.79
CA GLU A 257 7.96 -3.39 27.34
C GLU A 257 8.19 -2.39 26.21
N ARG A 258 8.40 -1.13 26.57
CA ARG A 258 8.76 -0.07 25.63
C ARG A 258 10.14 0.51 25.97
N PRO A 259 11.21 -0.24 25.77
CA PRO A 259 12.55 0.25 26.00
C PRO A 259 12.88 1.38 25.00
N ALA A 260 13.79 2.25 25.39
CA ALA A 260 14.35 3.20 24.44
C ALA A 260 15.11 2.44 23.34
N PRO A 261 14.89 2.75 22.04
CA PRO A 261 15.59 2.06 20.97
C PRO A 261 17.10 2.41 21.00
N GLU A 262 17.95 1.39 20.96
CA GLU A 262 19.39 1.53 20.82
C GLU A 262 19.77 1.29 19.36
N PHE A 263 20.26 2.31 18.67
CA PHE A 263 20.57 2.27 17.24
C PHE A 263 21.84 3.06 16.93
N THR A 264 22.45 2.77 15.80
CA THR A 264 23.53 3.54 15.20
C THR A 264 23.01 4.36 14.02
N ARG A 265 23.58 5.55 13.82
CA ARG A 265 23.36 6.34 12.61
C ARG A 265 24.37 5.94 11.56
N LYS A 266 23.95 5.62 10.35
CA LYS A 266 24.86 5.38 9.22
C LYS A 266 25.52 6.69 8.75
N THR A 267 24.77 7.78 8.75
CA THR A 267 25.27 9.14 8.47
C THR A 267 25.45 9.88 9.80
N ALA A 268 26.63 10.42 10.06
CA ALA A 268 26.86 11.24 11.26
C ALA A 268 25.95 12.47 11.24
N LYS A 269 25.59 12.99 12.43
CA LYS A 269 24.72 14.18 12.54
C LYS A 269 25.29 15.38 11.77
N GLU A 270 26.58 15.60 11.89
CA GLU A 270 27.31 16.68 11.26
C GLU A 270 27.30 16.58 9.73
N ASP A 271 27.38 15.35 9.19
CA ASP A 271 27.31 15.10 7.75
C ASP A 271 25.89 15.33 7.20
N PHE A 272 24.85 14.92 7.96
CA PHE A 272 23.47 15.23 7.59
C PHE A 272 23.18 16.74 7.62
N HIS A 273 23.69 17.46 8.64
CA HIS A 273 23.60 18.92 8.68
C HIS A 273 24.31 19.57 7.48
N ALA A 274 25.50 19.07 7.11
CA ALA A 274 26.21 19.56 5.93
C ALA A 274 25.41 19.30 4.64
N ALA A 275 24.72 18.15 4.54
CA ALA A 275 23.82 17.85 3.42
C ALA A 275 22.63 18.81 3.36
N VAL A 276 21.99 19.12 4.51
CA VAL A 276 20.92 20.12 4.57
C VAL A 276 21.41 21.51 4.10
N HIS A 277 22.57 21.97 4.60
CA HIS A 277 23.14 23.25 4.18
C HIS A 277 23.44 23.31 2.68
N LYS A 278 24.05 22.26 2.11
CA LYS A 278 24.32 22.17 0.66
C LYS A 278 23.00 22.17 -0.14
N THR A 279 21.97 21.51 0.37
CA THR A 279 20.64 21.53 -0.24
C THR A 279 20.06 22.94 -0.27
N VAL A 280 20.12 23.67 0.85
CA VAL A 280 19.64 25.06 0.93
C VAL A 280 20.42 25.96 -0.04
N GLU A 281 21.74 25.77 -0.18
CA GLU A 281 22.57 26.50 -1.15
C GLU A 281 22.14 26.21 -2.60
N ALA A 282 21.92 24.94 -2.96
CA ALA A 282 21.46 24.54 -4.28
C ALA A 282 20.07 25.13 -4.60
N ILE A 283 19.16 25.13 -3.63
CA ILE A 283 17.84 25.74 -3.79
C ILE A 283 17.94 27.25 -4.00
N LYS A 284 18.77 27.95 -3.22
CA LYS A 284 19.02 29.39 -3.37
C LYS A 284 19.71 29.73 -4.70
N ALA A 285 20.48 28.78 -5.24
CA ALA A 285 21.07 28.92 -6.59
C ALA A 285 20.05 28.66 -7.72
N GLY A 286 18.82 28.22 -7.41
CA GLY A 286 17.76 27.98 -8.38
C GLY A 286 17.79 26.58 -9.01
N GLU A 287 18.51 25.62 -8.43
CA GLU A 287 18.62 24.26 -8.95
C GLU A 287 17.39 23.41 -8.63
N ALA A 288 16.76 23.63 -7.48
CA ALA A 288 15.56 22.95 -7.04
C ALA A 288 14.67 23.87 -6.20
N PHE A 289 13.40 23.48 -6.01
CA PHE A 289 12.49 24.12 -5.06
C PHE A 289 12.50 23.41 -3.71
N GLN A 290 12.62 22.07 -3.76
CA GLN A 290 12.67 21.20 -2.60
C GLN A 290 13.52 19.98 -2.94
N VAL A 291 14.29 19.48 -1.96
CA VAL A 291 15.00 18.20 -2.02
C VAL A 291 14.78 17.48 -0.70
N VAL A 292 14.67 16.15 -0.73
CA VAL A 292 14.42 15.33 0.45
C VAL A 292 15.64 14.45 0.76
N PRO A 293 16.72 14.99 1.36
CA PRO A 293 17.82 14.17 1.86
C PRO A 293 17.35 13.30 3.02
N SER A 294 17.98 12.13 3.16
CA SER A 294 17.62 11.16 4.19
C SER A 294 18.83 10.62 4.93
N GLN A 295 18.57 9.98 6.07
CA GLN A 295 19.56 9.29 6.87
C GLN A 295 19.04 7.94 7.32
N ARG A 296 19.95 6.95 7.43
CA ARG A 296 19.64 5.58 7.83
C ARG A 296 20.08 5.31 9.26
N PHE A 297 19.23 4.57 9.97
CA PHE A 297 19.44 4.09 11.32
C PHE A 297 19.45 2.56 11.30
N GLU A 298 20.40 1.95 12.01
CA GLU A 298 20.62 0.51 12.05
C GLU A 298 20.53 0.02 13.49
N MET A 299 19.73 -1.01 13.71
CA MET A 299 19.45 -1.56 15.03
C MET A 299 19.60 -3.08 15.01
N SER A 300 20.53 -3.62 15.82
CA SER A 300 20.61 -5.06 16.02
C SER A 300 19.37 -5.58 16.74
N THR A 301 18.78 -6.66 16.27
CA THR A 301 17.56 -7.23 16.83
C THR A 301 17.40 -8.70 16.51
N ASP A 302 16.88 -9.45 17.49
CA ASP A 302 16.41 -10.84 17.30
C ASP A 302 14.87 -10.90 17.19
N ALA A 303 14.20 -9.73 17.11
CA ALA A 303 12.75 -9.68 17.00
C ALA A 303 12.26 -10.31 15.69
N ASP A 304 11.20 -11.13 15.77
CA ASP A 304 10.50 -11.62 14.59
C ASP A 304 9.75 -10.48 13.88
N ALA A 305 9.78 -10.47 12.56
CA ALA A 305 9.15 -9.43 11.75
C ALA A 305 7.63 -9.32 11.98
N LEU A 306 6.94 -10.45 12.24
CA LEU A 306 5.51 -10.42 12.60
C LEU A 306 5.28 -9.76 13.95
N ASP A 307 6.20 -9.92 14.91
CA ASP A 307 6.06 -9.27 16.22
C ASP A 307 6.32 -7.76 16.11
N VAL A 308 7.26 -7.33 15.27
CA VAL A 308 7.41 -5.90 14.90
C VAL A 308 6.13 -5.38 14.24
N TYR A 309 5.56 -6.12 13.30
CA TYR A 309 4.27 -5.78 12.67
C TYR A 309 3.15 -5.62 13.70
N ARG A 310 3.04 -6.54 14.65
CA ARG A 310 2.02 -6.50 15.72
C ARG A 310 2.16 -5.25 16.60
N VAL A 311 3.39 -4.85 16.93
CA VAL A 311 3.63 -3.62 17.69
C VAL A 311 3.27 -2.40 16.85
N LEU A 312 3.72 -2.30 15.59
CA LEU A 312 3.36 -1.19 14.70
C LEU A 312 1.84 -1.08 14.51
N ARG A 313 1.16 -2.21 14.32
CA ARG A 313 -0.29 -2.28 14.15
C ARG A 313 -1.07 -1.67 15.32
N THR A 314 -0.52 -1.72 16.52
CA THR A 314 -1.15 -1.18 17.73
C THR A 314 -0.69 0.22 18.09
N SER A 315 0.54 0.59 17.72
CA SER A 315 1.14 1.87 18.12
C SER A 315 1.08 2.94 17.03
N ASN A 316 1.03 2.55 15.78
CA ASN A 316 1.02 3.45 14.62
C ASN A 316 0.22 2.86 13.45
N PRO A 317 -1.09 2.58 13.61
CA PRO A 317 -1.91 2.12 12.50
C PRO A 317 -1.95 3.18 11.39
N SER A 318 -1.84 2.73 10.13
CA SER A 318 -1.74 3.58 8.96
C SER A 318 -2.54 2.99 7.79
N PRO A 319 -2.86 3.77 6.75
CA PRO A 319 -3.57 3.29 5.57
C PRO A 319 -2.89 2.10 4.87
N TYR A 320 -1.57 2.00 4.98
CA TYR A 320 -0.80 0.90 4.40
C TYR A 320 0.04 0.19 5.47
N MET A 321 -0.52 -0.85 6.03
CA MET A 321 0.18 -1.76 6.93
C MET A 321 0.60 -3.00 6.15
N TYR A 322 1.87 -3.37 6.20
CA TYR A 322 2.37 -4.53 5.47
C TYR A 322 3.46 -5.29 6.20
N LEU A 323 3.44 -6.60 6.00
CA LEU A 323 4.52 -7.54 6.27
C LEU A 323 4.76 -8.33 4.99
N LEU A 324 5.98 -8.35 4.48
CA LEU A 324 6.43 -9.22 3.40
C LEU A 324 7.55 -10.10 3.93
N ARG A 325 7.40 -11.41 3.84
CA ARG A 325 8.49 -12.37 4.08
C ARG A 325 9.08 -12.80 2.75
N LEU A 326 10.30 -12.38 2.50
CA LEU A 326 11.03 -12.63 1.27
C LEU A 326 12.18 -13.59 1.51
N ASP A 327 12.86 -14.01 0.44
CA ASP A 327 14.01 -14.90 0.55
C ASP A 327 15.21 -14.16 1.18
N GLY A 328 15.50 -14.46 2.44
CA GLY A 328 16.62 -13.91 3.19
C GLY A 328 16.42 -12.55 3.86
N PHE A 329 15.23 -11.94 3.76
CA PHE A 329 14.89 -10.71 4.48
C PHE A 329 13.39 -10.48 4.58
N ASP A 330 13.00 -9.64 5.53
CA ASP A 330 11.61 -9.25 5.75
C ASP A 330 11.44 -7.74 5.61
N ILE A 331 10.25 -7.31 5.17
CA ILE A 331 9.86 -5.90 5.10
C ILE A 331 8.63 -5.71 5.99
N VAL A 332 8.72 -4.79 6.94
CA VAL A 332 7.62 -4.45 7.86
C VAL A 332 7.39 -2.95 7.82
N GLY A 333 6.18 -2.53 7.48
CA GLY A 333 5.89 -1.11 7.34
C GLY A 333 4.50 -0.69 7.81
N SER A 334 4.43 0.60 8.10
CA SER A 334 3.21 1.34 8.45
C SER A 334 3.23 2.67 7.70
N SER A 335 3.05 2.60 6.38
CA SER A 335 3.13 3.77 5.51
C SER A 335 1.84 4.57 5.53
N PRO A 336 1.92 5.89 5.73
CA PRO A 336 0.75 6.76 5.68
C PRO A 336 0.36 7.18 4.27
N GLU A 337 1.19 6.91 3.25
CA GLU A 337 1.09 7.57 1.95
C GLU A 337 1.09 6.58 0.79
N ALA A 338 0.06 6.68 -0.07
CA ALA A 338 0.01 6.02 -1.36
C ALA A 338 1.00 6.67 -2.34
N LEU A 339 1.65 5.87 -3.20
CA LEU A 339 2.25 6.43 -4.41
C LEU A 339 1.15 6.73 -5.43
N VAL A 340 0.42 5.70 -5.83
CA VAL A 340 -0.72 5.79 -6.75
C VAL A 340 -1.60 4.56 -6.57
N THR A 341 -2.90 4.74 -6.69
CA THR A 341 -3.88 3.67 -6.81
C THR A 341 -4.52 3.73 -8.19
N VAL A 342 -4.75 2.56 -8.79
CA VAL A 342 -5.50 2.43 -10.05
C VAL A 342 -6.63 1.46 -9.83
N ARG A 343 -7.84 1.88 -10.15
CA ARG A 343 -9.07 1.08 -10.06
C ARG A 343 -9.92 1.31 -11.30
N ASP A 344 -10.30 0.24 -11.97
CA ASP A 344 -11.12 0.32 -13.18
C ASP A 344 -10.59 1.36 -14.19
N GLY A 345 -9.27 1.38 -14.44
CA GLY A 345 -8.62 2.32 -15.36
C GLY A 345 -8.55 3.77 -14.88
N LYS A 346 -8.90 4.05 -13.62
CA LYS A 346 -8.79 5.37 -13.00
C LYS A 346 -7.62 5.43 -12.04
N ALA A 347 -6.63 6.26 -12.34
CA ALA A 347 -5.50 6.54 -11.47
C ALA A 347 -5.82 7.64 -10.47
N THR A 348 -5.35 7.47 -9.22
CA THR A 348 -5.57 8.42 -8.12
C THR A 348 -4.29 8.59 -7.30
N THR A 349 -3.95 9.84 -6.98
CA THR A 349 -2.88 10.18 -6.02
C THR A 349 -3.44 11.07 -4.91
N HIS A 350 -2.87 10.94 -3.71
CA HIS A 350 -3.26 11.71 -2.53
C HIS A 350 -2.06 12.44 -1.93
N PRO A 351 -1.61 13.57 -2.50
CA PRO A 351 -0.55 14.35 -1.89
C PRO A 351 -0.96 14.83 -0.50
N ILE A 352 -0.06 14.61 0.45
CA ILE A 352 -0.22 14.95 1.86
C ILE A 352 0.91 15.90 2.23
N ALA A 353 0.59 17.07 2.78
CA ALA A 353 1.57 18.01 3.30
C ALA A 353 1.01 18.75 4.53
N GLY A 354 1.89 19.44 5.23
CA GLY A 354 1.53 20.16 6.42
C GLY A 354 1.11 19.25 7.58
N THR A 355 1.55 19.56 8.77
CA THR A 355 1.25 18.76 9.94
C THR A 355 0.95 19.66 11.13
N ARG A 356 -0.12 19.32 11.88
CA ARG A 356 -0.38 19.83 13.23
C ARG A 356 -0.77 18.68 14.13
N TRP A 357 -0.42 18.80 15.40
CA TRP A 357 -0.90 17.87 16.44
C TRP A 357 -2.41 18.02 16.61
N ARG A 358 -3.06 16.95 17.08
CA ARG A 358 -4.46 17.01 17.48
C ARG A 358 -4.63 17.95 18.67
N GLY A 359 -5.74 18.68 18.72
CA GLY A 359 -6.12 19.50 19.87
C GLY A 359 -6.49 18.66 21.09
N ALA A 360 -6.35 19.22 22.28
CA ALA A 360 -6.76 18.59 23.52
C ALA A 360 -8.29 18.37 23.59
N ASP A 361 -9.05 19.19 22.89
CA ASP A 361 -10.50 19.12 22.73
C ASP A 361 -10.93 19.49 21.31
N ALA A 362 -12.23 19.39 21.02
CA ALA A 362 -12.79 19.65 19.69
C ALA A 362 -12.65 21.13 19.24
N GLU A 363 -12.65 22.08 20.17
CA GLU A 363 -12.51 23.50 19.84
C GLU A 363 -11.06 23.84 19.46
N GLU A 364 -10.10 23.35 20.24
CA GLU A 364 -8.69 23.47 19.93
C GLU A 364 -8.33 22.73 18.62
N ASP A 365 -8.86 21.53 18.41
CA ASP A 365 -8.66 20.77 17.18
C ASP A 365 -9.15 21.53 15.93
N ALA A 366 -10.33 22.16 16.03
CA ALA A 366 -10.86 22.98 14.96
C ALA A 366 -10.03 24.26 14.72
N ARG A 367 -9.50 24.88 15.78
CA ARG A 367 -8.61 26.02 15.67
C ARG A 367 -7.30 25.66 14.98
N LEU A 368 -6.64 24.56 15.39
CA LEU A 368 -5.40 24.07 14.79
C LEU A 368 -5.59 23.69 13.31
N ALA A 369 -6.73 23.09 12.96
CA ALA A 369 -7.07 22.82 11.57
C ALA A 369 -7.19 24.11 10.72
N LYS A 370 -7.81 25.15 11.28
CA LYS A 370 -7.94 26.44 10.63
C LYS A 370 -6.59 27.16 10.50
N ASP A 371 -5.76 27.10 11.53
CA ASP A 371 -4.41 27.66 11.51
C ASP A 371 -3.54 26.96 10.46
N LEU A 372 -3.62 25.64 10.35
CA LEU A 372 -2.91 24.86 9.32
C LEU A 372 -3.32 25.29 7.90
N LEU A 373 -4.63 25.43 7.65
CA LEU A 373 -5.14 25.89 6.35
C LEU A 373 -4.81 27.36 6.04
N ALA A 374 -4.51 28.17 7.03
CA ALA A 374 -4.14 29.57 6.86
C ALA A 374 -2.62 29.78 6.71
N ASP A 375 -1.81 28.75 7.00
CA ASP A 375 -0.36 28.83 6.93
C ASP A 375 0.09 28.90 5.46
N GLU A 376 0.67 30.02 5.07
CA GLU A 376 1.07 30.28 3.67
C GLU A 376 2.19 29.35 3.21
N LYS A 377 3.12 28.97 4.09
CA LYS A 377 4.23 28.07 3.77
C LYS A 377 3.70 26.66 3.50
N GLU A 378 2.89 26.11 4.41
CA GLU A 378 2.30 24.77 4.27
C GLU A 378 1.41 24.67 3.02
N ARG A 379 0.67 25.73 2.72
CA ARG A 379 -0.14 25.82 1.51
C ARG A 379 0.69 25.84 0.22
N ALA A 380 1.80 26.60 0.21
CA ALA A 380 2.70 26.69 -0.95
C ALA A 380 3.38 25.34 -1.22
N GLU A 381 3.85 24.66 -0.17
CA GLU A 381 4.40 23.30 -0.25
C GLU A 381 3.36 22.32 -0.77
N HIS A 382 2.16 22.33 -0.20
CA HIS A 382 1.08 21.45 -0.64
C HIS A 382 0.70 21.68 -2.11
N LEU A 383 0.61 22.93 -2.56
CA LEU A 383 0.33 23.26 -3.96
C LEU A 383 1.40 22.71 -4.90
N MET A 384 2.67 22.79 -4.50
CA MET A 384 3.79 22.20 -5.26
C MET A 384 3.61 20.67 -5.43
N LEU A 385 3.22 19.96 -4.36
CA LEU A 385 2.97 18.52 -4.42
C LEU A 385 1.73 18.18 -5.27
N VAL A 386 0.68 19.00 -5.21
CA VAL A 386 -0.49 18.84 -6.09
C VAL A 386 -0.10 19.01 -7.56
N ASP A 387 0.70 20.03 -7.90
CA ASP A 387 1.16 20.23 -9.27
C ASP A 387 2.08 19.09 -9.75
N LEU A 388 2.93 18.56 -8.87
CA LEU A 388 3.76 17.39 -9.17
C LEU A 388 2.90 16.16 -9.47
N GLY A 389 1.90 15.84 -8.63
CA GLY A 389 0.99 14.73 -8.86
C GLY A 389 0.15 14.89 -10.14
N ARG A 390 -0.28 16.11 -10.46
CA ARG A 390 -0.95 16.41 -11.73
C ARG A 390 -0.02 16.17 -12.94
N ASN A 391 1.24 16.57 -12.82
CA ASN A 391 2.24 16.33 -13.85
C ASN A 391 2.52 14.85 -14.04
N ASP A 392 2.64 14.08 -12.95
CA ASP A 392 2.92 12.65 -13.02
C ASP A 392 1.74 11.88 -13.66
N LEU A 393 0.52 12.10 -13.22
CA LEU A 393 -0.66 11.51 -13.86
C LEU A 393 -0.87 12.00 -15.30
N GLY A 394 -0.47 13.24 -15.60
CA GLY A 394 -0.55 13.80 -16.95
C GLY A 394 0.24 13.07 -18.01
N LYS A 395 1.26 12.26 -17.62
CA LYS A 395 2.08 11.46 -18.52
C LYS A 395 1.35 10.22 -19.06
N VAL A 396 0.38 9.69 -18.31
CA VAL A 396 -0.26 8.39 -18.57
C VAL A 396 -1.78 8.46 -18.65
N CYS A 397 -2.38 9.57 -18.30
CA CYS A 397 -3.83 9.75 -18.37
C CYS A 397 -4.27 10.45 -19.65
N ARG A 398 -5.49 10.18 -20.07
CA ARG A 398 -6.11 10.85 -21.22
C ARG A 398 -6.09 12.37 -21.03
N PRO A 399 -5.72 13.15 -22.06
CA PRO A 399 -5.74 14.60 -21.99
C PRO A 399 -7.09 15.17 -21.52
N GLY A 400 -7.06 16.09 -20.55
CA GLY A 400 -8.24 16.73 -19.99
C GLY A 400 -9.01 15.94 -18.94
N THR A 401 -8.56 14.72 -18.58
CA THR A 401 -9.18 13.90 -17.52
C THR A 401 -8.52 14.09 -16.14
N VAL A 402 -7.28 14.57 -16.10
CA VAL A 402 -6.57 14.84 -14.84
C VAL A 402 -7.22 16.02 -14.12
N ARG A 403 -7.74 15.76 -12.92
CA ARG A 403 -8.49 16.75 -12.12
C ARG A 403 -8.11 16.63 -10.65
N VAL A 404 -8.08 17.76 -9.96
CA VAL A 404 -8.08 17.83 -8.50
C VAL A 404 -9.55 17.77 -8.08
N VAL A 405 -9.97 16.65 -7.48
CA VAL A 405 -11.37 16.42 -7.09
C VAL A 405 -11.64 16.93 -5.67
N ASP A 406 -10.65 16.84 -4.79
CA ASP A 406 -10.64 17.44 -3.47
C ASP A 406 -9.36 18.24 -3.30
N SER A 407 -9.44 19.41 -2.72
CA SER A 407 -8.29 20.28 -2.55
C SER A 407 -8.24 20.92 -1.17
N PHE A 408 -7.09 20.87 -0.53
CA PHE A 408 -6.84 21.50 0.77
C PHE A 408 -7.85 21.06 1.84
N THR A 409 -8.18 19.77 1.90
CA THR A 409 -9.00 19.18 2.96
C THR A 409 -8.14 18.82 4.17
N ILE A 410 -8.73 18.85 5.37
CA ILE A 410 -8.04 18.40 6.59
C ILE A 410 -8.43 16.97 6.89
N GLU A 411 -7.44 16.07 6.82
CA GLU A 411 -7.58 14.72 7.33
C GLU A 411 -7.01 14.61 8.75
N ARG A 412 -7.77 13.93 9.61
CA ARG A 412 -7.48 13.79 11.04
C ARG A 412 -7.11 12.35 11.35
N TYR A 413 -5.88 12.16 11.78
CA TYR A 413 -5.36 10.88 12.28
C TYR A 413 -5.40 10.85 13.81
N SER A 414 -4.94 9.77 14.42
CA SER A 414 -4.99 9.58 15.88
C SER A 414 -4.25 10.69 16.65
N HIS A 415 -3.11 11.16 16.13
CA HIS A 415 -2.23 12.10 16.83
C HIS A 415 -1.96 13.40 16.06
N VAL A 416 -2.18 13.40 14.76
CA VAL A 416 -1.88 14.53 13.88
C VAL A 416 -3.02 14.77 12.91
N MET A 417 -3.01 15.95 12.28
CA MET A 417 -3.84 16.29 11.12
C MET A 417 -2.96 16.83 10.00
N HIS A 418 -3.40 16.61 8.76
CA HIS A 418 -2.68 17.01 7.56
C HIS A 418 -3.58 17.74 6.57
N ILE A 419 -2.98 18.54 5.69
CA ILE A 419 -3.62 19.01 4.47
C ILE A 419 -3.49 17.92 3.42
N VAL A 420 -4.61 17.53 2.82
CA VAL A 420 -4.68 16.51 1.78
C VAL A 420 -5.42 17.04 0.56
N SER A 421 -5.00 16.60 -0.60
CA SER A 421 -5.73 16.78 -1.86
C SER A 421 -5.84 15.46 -2.60
N THR A 422 -6.86 15.33 -3.44
CA THR A 422 -7.07 14.14 -4.27
C THR A 422 -6.98 14.53 -5.74
N ILE A 423 -6.10 13.86 -6.47
CA ILE A 423 -5.93 14.04 -7.90
C ILE A 423 -6.31 12.73 -8.59
N THR A 424 -7.15 12.82 -9.61
CA THR A 424 -7.57 11.65 -10.39
C THR A 424 -7.39 11.89 -11.88
N GLY A 425 -7.18 10.81 -12.64
CA GLY A 425 -7.16 10.82 -14.08
C GLY A 425 -7.59 9.46 -14.65
N GLU A 426 -8.15 9.44 -15.85
CA GLU A 426 -8.47 8.21 -16.56
C GLU A 426 -7.27 7.81 -17.40
N LEU A 427 -6.80 6.57 -17.28
CA LEU A 427 -5.67 6.08 -18.05
C LEU A 427 -5.93 6.21 -19.56
N ALA A 428 -4.88 6.47 -20.34
CA ALA A 428 -4.92 6.40 -21.79
C ALA A 428 -5.18 4.95 -22.23
N GLU A 429 -5.69 4.76 -23.45
CA GLU A 429 -6.07 3.42 -23.95
C GLU A 429 -4.88 2.45 -24.05
N ASP A 430 -3.67 2.97 -24.21
CA ASP A 430 -2.42 2.23 -24.31
C ASP A 430 -1.62 2.20 -22.99
N ALA A 431 -2.14 2.82 -21.92
CA ALA A 431 -1.50 2.87 -20.61
C ALA A 431 -2.12 1.84 -19.65
N THR A 432 -1.26 1.20 -18.87
CA THR A 432 -1.63 0.23 -17.83
C THR A 432 -1.51 0.82 -16.43
N ALA A 433 -2.02 0.11 -15.42
CA ALA A 433 -1.78 0.48 -14.02
C ALA A 433 -0.28 0.52 -13.68
N PHE A 434 0.52 -0.36 -14.27
CA PHE A 434 1.97 -0.35 -14.08
C PHE A 434 2.62 0.90 -14.67
N ASP A 435 2.13 1.42 -15.79
CA ASP A 435 2.59 2.70 -16.35
C ASP A 435 2.28 3.87 -15.42
N ALA A 436 1.12 3.85 -14.76
CA ALA A 436 0.79 4.85 -13.75
C ALA A 436 1.75 4.79 -12.54
N VAL A 437 2.11 3.59 -12.09
CA VAL A 437 3.11 3.41 -11.03
C VAL A 437 4.45 3.99 -11.46
N LEU A 438 4.95 3.66 -12.66
CA LEU A 438 6.23 4.16 -13.16
C LEU A 438 6.22 5.68 -13.38
N ALA A 439 5.11 6.26 -13.85
CA ALA A 439 4.98 7.70 -14.05
C ALA A 439 5.08 8.51 -12.74
N CYS A 440 4.56 7.94 -11.64
CA CYS A 440 4.62 8.55 -10.31
C CYS A 440 5.94 8.25 -9.58
N PHE A 441 6.67 7.20 -9.96
CA PHE A 441 7.86 6.71 -9.28
C PHE A 441 9.14 7.52 -9.61
N PRO A 442 10.02 7.75 -8.62
CA PRO A 442 9.73 7.69 -7.20
C PRO A 442 8.87 8.88 -6.76
N ALA A 443 8.27 8.77 -5.57
CA ALA A 443 7.41 9.83 -5.03
C ALA A 443 8.15 11.17 -4.93
N GLY A 444 7.47 12.26 -5.30
CA GLY A 444 8.01 13.60 -5.16
C GLY A 444 8.26 14.01 -3.71
N THR A 445 7.42 13.52 -2.79
CA THR A 445 7.56 13.69 -1.33
C THR A 445 8.82 13.01 -0.77
N LEU A 446 9.48 12.14 -1.54
CA LEU A 446 10.72 11.44 -1.18
C LEU A 446 11.93 11.83 -2.04
N SER A 447 11.72 12.56 -3.12
CA SER A 447 12.78 13.06 -4.01
C SER A 447 12.89 14.57 -3.95
N GLY A 448 11.90 15.29 -4.41
CA GLY A 448 11.83 16.74 -4.47
C GLY A 448 11.33 17.27 -5.82
N ALA A 449 11.48 18.56 -6.03
CA ALA A 449 11.03 19.25 -7.22
C ALA A 449 12.10 20.26 -7.73
N PRO A 450 12.48 20.23 -9.02
CA PRO A 450 12.15 19.25 -10.07
C PRO A 450 12.74 17.85 -9.77
N LYS A 451 11.96 16.79 -10.08
CA LYS A 451 12.23 15.41 -9.64
C LYS A 451 13.65 14.91 -9.98
N VAL A 452 14.07 15.03 -11.25
CA VAL A 452 15.37 14.50 -11.71
C VAL A 452 16.54 15.23 -11.03
N ARG A 453 16.52 16.58 -11.00
CA ARG A 453 17.59 17.35 -10.35
C ARG A 453 17.66 17.10 -8.85
N ALA A 454 16.51 16.97 -8.18
CA ALA A 454 16.46 16.61 -6.77
C ALA A 454 17.11 15.23 -6.51
N MET A 455 16.85 14.24 -7.37
CA MET A 455 17.48 12.91 -7.27
C MET A 455 18.99 12.93 -7.53
N GLU A 456 19.49 13.76 -8.46
CA GLU A 456 20.92 13.97 -8.67
C GLU A 456 21.57 14.58 -7.41
N LEU A 457 20.94 15.58 -6.79
CA LEU A 457 21.44 16.18 -5.53
C LEU A 457 21.43 15.16 -4.38
N ILE A 458 20.41 14.32 -4.28
CA ILE A 458 20.34 13.23 -3.28
C ILE A 458 21.54 12.29 -3.45
N GLU A 459 21.88 11.92 -4.68
CA GLU A 459 23.02 11.05 -4.97
C GLU A 459 24.38 11.69 -4.60
N GLU A 460 24.48 13.02 -4.68
CA GLU A 460 25.66 13.78 -4.24
C GLU A 460 25.75 13.92 -2.73
N LEU A 461 24.63 13.82 -2.00
CA LEU A 461 24.51 14.14 -0.59
C LEU A 461 24.49 12.90 0.31
N GLU A 462 23.89 11.81 -0.14
CA GLU A 462 23.76 10.59 0.65
C GLU A 462 24.96 9.65 0.42
N PRO A 463 25.62 9.16 1.49
CA PRO A 463 26.82 8.32 1.34
C PRO A 463 26.48 6.92 0.83
N THR A 464 25.24 6.45 1.04
CA THR A 464 24.78 5.11 0.65
C THR A 464 23.48 5.16 -0.13
N ARG A 465 23.29 4.16 -0.99
CA ARG A 465 22.02 3.97 -1.72
C ARG A 465 20.87 3.74 -0.77
N ARG A 466 19.67 4.13 -1.19
CA ARG A 466 18.44 4.05 -0.40
C ARG A 466 17.86 2.66 -0.30
N ALA A 467 18.21 1.77 -1.23
CA ALA A 467 17.65 0.43 -1.34
C ALA A 467 16.10 0.46 -1.34
N LEU A 468 15.45 0.01 -0.26
CA LEU A 468 13.99 0.01 -0.14
C LEU A 468 13.40 1.40 0.10
N TYR A 469 14.06 2.26 0.89
CA TYR A 469 13.50 3.52 1.34
C TYR A 469 13.15 4.47 0.19
N GLY A 470 11.92 4.99 0.18
CA GLY A 470 11.43 5.85 -0.91
C GLY A 470 11.07 5.10 -2.19
N GLY A 471 11.21 3.77 -2.19
CA GLY A 471 10.59 2.88 -3.17
C GLY A 471 9.10 2.69 -2.90
N ILE A 472 8.54 1.57 -3.37
CA ILE A 472 7.12 1.22 -3.18
C ILE A 472 6.96 -0.19 -2.63
N VAL A 473 5.86 -0.39 -1.89
CA VAL A 473 5.33 -1.70 -1.50
C VAL A 473 3.85 -1.75 -1.89
N GLY A 474 3.40 -2.85 -2.46
CA GLY A 474 2.00 -2.98 -2.85
C GLY A 474 1.76 -4.12 -3.81
N TYR A 475 0.73 -3.99 -4.62
CA TYR A 475 0.36 -5.00 -5.59
C TYR A 475 -0.04 -4.42 -6.95
N LEU A 476 0.16 -5.25 -7.95
CA LEU A 476 -0.33 -5.13 -9.32
C LEU A 476 -1.16 -6.38 -9.57
N ASP A 477 -2.46 -6.25 -9.65
CA ASP A 477 -3.32 -7.43 -9.75
C ASP A 477 -3.49 -7.94 -11.18
N PHE A 478 -4.06 -9.13 -11.31
CA PHE A 478 -4.31 -9.72 -12.62
C PHE A 478 -5.47 -9.05 -13.36
N ALA A 479 -6.31 -8.26 -12.69
CA ALA A 479 -7.41 -7.54 -13.31
C ALA A 479 -6.97 -6.19 -13.92
N GLY A 480 -5.72 -5.80 -13.71
CA GLY A 480 -5.18 -4.55 -14.22
C GLY A 480 -5.32 -3.36 -13.27
N ASP A 481 -5.62 -3.63 -12.00
CA ASP A 481 -5.61 -2.64 -10.94
C ASP A 481 -4.24 -2.60 -10.21
N ALA A 482 -3.98 -1.53 -9.48
CA ALA A 482 -2.79 -1.37 -8.66
C ALA A 482 -3.11 -0.62 -7.37
N ASP A 483 -2.41 -0.99 -6.30
CA ASP A 483 -2.44 -0.26 -5.05
C ASP A 483 -1.05 -0.29 -4.42
N THR A 484 -0.38 0.87 -4.39
CA THR A 484 1.02 0.98 -4.02
C THR A 484 1.23 2.08 -2.99
N ALA A 485 1.91 1.71 -1.91
CA ALA A 485 2.36 2.63 -0.87
C ALA A 485 3.82 3.03 -1.09
N ILE A 486 4.18 4.24 -0.69
CA ILE A 486 5.58 4.65 -0.62
C ILE A 486 6.23 3.90 0.55
N ALA A 487 7.42 3.34 0.34
CA ALA A 487 8.17 2.61 1.37
C ALA A 487 8.82 3.58 2.36
N ILE A 488 8.03 4.07 3.29
CA ILE A 488 8.41 4.92 4.44
C ILE A 488 7.82 4.35 5.71
N ARG A 489 8.34 4.79 6.87
CA ARG A 489 7.94 4.22 8.17
C ARG A 489 8.05 2.68 8.16
N THR A 490 9.16 2.21 7.59
CA THR A 490 9.39 0.81 7.23
C THR A 490 10.73 0.35 7.78
N ALA A 491 10.76 -0.86 8.31
CA ALA A 491 11.97 -1.60 8.63
C ALA A 491 12.23 -2.64 7.53
N LEU A 492 13.43 -2.65 7.00
CA LEU A 492 14.02 -3.78 6.30
C LEU A 492 14.76 -4.61 7.35
N MET A 493 14.38 -5.86 7.54
CA MET A 493 14.97 -6.76 8.54
C MET A 493 15.77 -7.85 7.84
N ARG A 494 17.07 -7.88 8.10
CA ARG A 494 17.98 -8.84 7.48
C ARG A 494 19.18 -9.13 8.41
N ASP A 495 19.58 -10.38 8.47
CA ASP A 495 20.80 -10.82 9.17
C ASP A 495 20.91 -10.29 10.63
N GLY A 496 19.79 -10.23 11.36
CA GLY A 496 19.74 -9.75 12.73
C GLY A 496 19.85 -8.22 12.87
N VAL A 497 19.64 -7.47 11.79
CA VAL A 497 19.63 -6.00 11.76
C VAL A 497 18.32 -5.47 11.17
N ALA A 498 17.74 -4.49 11.83
CA ALA A 498 16.66 -3.68 11.29
C ALA A 498 17.24 -2.36 10.74
N TYR A 499 17.05 -2.13 9.44
CA TYR A 499 17.42 -0.91 8.74
C TYR A 499 16.19 -0.03 8.62
N VAL A 500 16.26 1.18 9.17
CA VAL A 500 15.18 2.17 9.14
C VAL A 500 15.73 3.47 8.58
N GLN A 501 15.11 4.00 7.53
CA GLN A 501 15.55 5.24 6.90
C GLN A 501 14.43 6.28 6.93
N ALA A 502 14.80 7.54 7.10
CA ALA A 502 13.86 8.66 7.10
C ALA A 502 14.56 9.93 6.62
N GLY A 503 13.81 10.82 6.00
CA GLY A 503 14.28 12.09 5.48
C GLY A 503 13.37 13.26 5.85
N ALA A 504 13.82 14.44 5.50
CA ALA A 504 13.10 15.69 5.68
C ALA A 504 13.09 16.51 4.39
N GLY A 505 11.98 17.20 4.13
CA GLY A 505 11.83 18.06 2.95
C GLY A 505 12.51 19.39 3.12
N VAL A 506 13.71 19.53 2.58
CA VAL A 506 14.51 20.77 2.71
C VAL A 506 14.08 21.80 1.67
N VAL A 507 13.81 23.01 2.14
CA VAL A 507 13.48 24.22 1.36
C VAL A 507 14.45 25.36 1.70
N ALA A 508 14.32 26.50 1.04
CA ALA A 508 15.27 27.63 1.17
C ALA A 508 15.48 28.14 2.61
N ASP A 509 14.46 28.00 3.46
CA ASP A 509 14.46 28.49 4.84
C ASP A 509 14.60 27.37 5.89
N SER A 510 14.95 26.13 5.46
CA SER A 510 15.15 24.99 6.35
C SER A 510 16.32 25.18 7.30
N ASP A 511 16.13 24.72 8.54
CA ASP A 511 17.14 24.69 9.61
C ASP A 511 17.65 23.26 9.81
N ALA A 512 18.96 23.06 9.84
CA ALA A 512 19.57 21.74 9.87
C ALA A 512 19.27 20.95 11.16
N ASP A 513 19.19 21.61 12.34
CA ASP A 513 18.83 20.95 13.59
C ASP A 513 17.35 20.52 13.61
N TYR A 514 16.49 21.32 13.00
CA TYR A 514 15.08 21.00 12.85
C TYR A 514 14.88 19.78 11.94
N GLU A 515 15.50 19.79 10.74
CA GLU A 515 15.37 18.69 9.77
C GLU A 515 15.97 17.38 10.29
N ASP A 516 17.09 17.43 11.03
CA ASP A 516 17.65 16.26 11.71
C ASP A 516 16.69 15.70 12.75
N THR A 517 16.09 16.58 13.56
CA THR A 517 15.13 16.19 14.59
C THR A 517 13.87 15.58 13.96
N GLU A 518 13.37 16.15 12.87
CA GLU A 518 12.20 15.65 12.16
C GLU A 518 12.45 14.26 11.57
N SER A 519 13.56 14.07 10.85
CA SER A 519 13.91 12.77 10.26
C SER A 519 14.10 11.70 11.34
N LEU A 520 14.77 12.03 12.45
CA LEU A 520 14.92 11.13 13.60
C LEU A 520 13.56 10.75 14.21
N ASN A 521 12.65 11.71 14.38
CA ASN A 521 11.31 11.44 14.93
C ASN A 521 10.49 10.52 14.00
N LYS A 522 10.62 10.68 12.68
CA LYS A 522 10.02 9.78 11.69
C LYS A 522 10.56 8.35 11.80
N ALA A 523 11.87 8.18 11.98
CA ALA A 523 12.49 6.86 12.15
C ALA A 523 12.16 6.23 13.51
N ARG A 524 12.09 7.03 14.58
CA ARG A 524 11.91 6.57 15.96
C ARG A 524 10.65 5.73 16.15
N THR A 525 9.58 6.00 15.44
CA THR A 525 8.33 5.22 15.48
C THR A 525 8.60 3.74 15.19
N VAL A 526 9.34 3.47 14.11
CA VAL A 526 9.67 2.11 13.68
C VAL A 526 10.74 1.49 14.59
N LEU A 527 11.80 2.23 14.91
CA LEU A 527 12.85 1.78 15.83
C LEU A 527 12.30 1.39 17.20
N SER A 528 11.35 2.18 17.74
CA SER A 528 10.67 1.85 19.00
C SER A 528 9.80 0.60 18.89
N ALA A 529 9.19 0.34 17.74
CA ALA A 529 8.44 -0.88 17.51
C ALA A 529 9.34 -2.11 17.45
N VAL A 530 10.49 -2.01 16.79
CA VAL A 530 11.52 -3.08 16.77
C VAL A 530 12.02 -3.37 18.18
N ALA A 531 12.37 -2.34 18.97
CA ALA A 531 12.82 -2.49 20.35
C ALA A 531 11.76 -3.15 21.24
N ALA A 532 10.51 -2.72 21.11
CA ALA A 532 9.39 -3.28 21.86
C ALA A 532 9.12 -4.75 21.48
N ALA A 533 9.19 -5.07 20.18
CA ALA A 533 9.04 -6.45 19.70
C ALA A 533 10.12 -7.38 20.25
N GLY A 534 11.38 -6.91 20.36
CA GLY A 534 12.46 -7.67 20.99
C GLY A 534 12.25 -7.98 22.48
N SER A 535 11.37 -7.23 23.17
CA SER A 535 10.97 -7.48 24.56
C SER A 535 9.74 -8.35 24.71
N MET A 536 9.13 -8.79 23.61
CA MET A 536 7.85 -9.50 23.63
C MET A 536 7.97 -10.88 24.27
N THR A 537 7.10 -11.15 25.23
CA THR A 537 6.99 -12.44 25.90
C THR A 537 5.55 -12.93 25.93
N PRO A 538 5.32 -14.27 25.87
CA PRO A 538 3.98 -14.81 26.05
C PRO A 538 3.35 -14.34 27.37
N ALA A 539 2.07 -13.95 27.34
CA ALA A 539 1.34 -13.63 28.55
C ALA A 539 1.23 -14.89 29.40
N LYS A 540 1.88 -14.90 30.58
CA LYS A 540 1.71 -15.97 31.58
C LYS A 540 0.45 -15.71 32.39
N ALA A 541 -0.28 -16.77 32.76
CA ALA A 541 -1.27 -16.67 33.81
C ALA A 541 -0.55 -16.09 35.05
N ALA A 542 -1.14 -15.10 35.72
CA ALA A 542 -0.64 -14.65 37.00
C ALA A 542 -0.50 -15.89 37.89
N ASP A 543 0.70 -16.13 38.44
CA ASP A 543 0.83 -17.12 39.50
C ASP A 543 -0.20 -16.77 40.57
N SER A 544 -1.24 -17.57 40.65
CA SER A 544 -2.18 -17.49 41.76
C SER A 544 -1.40 -17.94 42.98
N GLY A 545 -0.62 -17.01 43.53
CA GLY A 545 0.05 -17.21 44.80
C GLY A 545 -0.97 -17.61 45.82
N ALA A 546 -0.82 -18.84 46.29
CA ALA A 546 -1.58 -19.42 47.36
C ALA A 546 -1.40 -18.63 48.67
#